data_ca8eae3016e44edbffd9cb47757a563b
#
_entry.id   ca8eae3016e44edbffd9cb47757a563b
#
_cell.length_a   1.000
_cell.length_b   1.000
_cell.length_c   1.000
_cell.angle_alpha   90.00
_cell.angle_beta   90.00
_cell.angle_gamma   90.00
#
_symmetry.space_group_name_H-M   'P 1'
#
loop_
_entity.id
_entity.type
_entity.pdbx_description
1 polymer ?
#
loop_
_entity_poly.entity_id
_entity_poly.type
_entity_poly.pdbx_seq_one_letter_code
_entity_poly.pdbx_strand_id
1 'polypeptide(L)'
;MANRDHSLDDGIIQAAYSEFLAYGFQKASLHKIAEKAGVTTGAIYTRYKNKDALFASLLQDFFETMQVLFTPVAEEYEKAKCSAQPEDILRAIYAEEQVYFRLLTEHHDDCTLFFCRSDGSSMETVLHKLMD
;
A
#
# COMPACT_ATOMS: atom_id res chain seq x y z
N MET A 1 -6.95 -28.60 11.95
CA MET A 1 -6.63 -27.25 11.41
C MET A 1 -5.34 -26.77 12.01
N ALA A 2 -4.37 -26.49 11.18
CA ALA A 2 -3.14 -25.86 11.66
C ALA A 2 -3.48 -24.46 12.18
N ASN A 3 -3.27 -24.21 13.45
CA ASN A 3 -3.29 -22.84 13.97
C ASN A 3 -2.17 -22.06 13.30
N ARG A 4 -2.55 -21.13 12.45
CA ARG A 4 -1.59 -20.19 11.88
C ARG A 4 -1.04 -19.34 13.02
N ASP A 5 0.27 -19.41 13.19
CA ASP A 5 0.92 -18.58 14.20
C ASP A 5 1.00 -17.14 13.69
N HIS A 6 0.05 -16.32 14.12
CA HIS A 6 -0.04 -14.92 13.74
C HIS A 6 1.15 -14.09 14.22
N SER A 7 1.86 -14.52 15.26
CA SER A 7 3.04 -13.81 15.74
C SER A 7 4.21 -13.92 14.75
N LEU A 8 4.36 -15.05 14.06
CA LEU A 8 5.35 -15.21 12.98
C LEU A 8 4.99 -14.37 11.76
N ASP A 9 3.71 -14.30 11.40
CA ASP A 9 3.23 -13.47 10.29
C ASP A 9 3.50 -12.00 10.57
N ASP A 10 3.24 -11.51 11.78
CA ASP A 10 3.53 -10.13 12.19
C ASP A 10 5.02 -9.82 12.13
N GLY A 11 5.86 -10.74 12.59
CA GLY A 11 7.32 -10.61 12.53
C GLY A 11 7.84 -10.53 11.09
N ILE A 12 7.32 -11.37 10.20
CA ILE A 12 7.66 -11.35 8.78
C ILE A 12 7.22 -10.03 8.14
N ILE A 13 6.01 -9.57 8.41
CA ILE A 13 5.48 -8.31 7.86
C ILE A 13 6.30 -7.13 8.30
N GLN A 14 6.64 -7.01 9.59
CA GLN A 14 7.48 -5.92 10.09
C GLN A 14 8.88 -5.93 9.48
N ALA A 15 9.51 -7.11 9.39
CA ALA A 15 10.83 -7.27 8.79
C ALA A 15 10.79 -6.92 7.27
N ALA A 16 9.76 -7.38 6.56
CA ALA A 16 9.56 -7.08 5.15
C ALA A 16 9.35 -5.57 4.92
N TYR A 17 8.52 -4.96 5.73
CA TYR A 17 8.24 -3.53 5.68
C TYR A 17 9.53 -2.72 5.79
N SER A 18 10.33 -3.01 6.80
CA SER A 18 11.64 -2.37 7.04
C SER A 18 12.60 -2.57 5.86
N GLU A 19 12.70 -3.79 5.33
CA GLU A 19 13.59 -4.11 4.21
C GLU A 19 13.19 -3.40 2.92
N PHE A 20 11.90 -3.43 2.57
CA PHE A 20 11.40 -2.78 1.37
C PHE A 20 11.48 -1.25 1.45
N LEU A 21 11.21 -0.65 2.61
CA LEU A 21 11.39 0.80 2.79
C LEU A 21 12.85 1.21 2.61
N ALA A 22 13.78 0.44 3.15
CA ALA A 22 15.20 0.78 3.11
C ALA A 22 15.81 0.62 1.71
N TYR A 23 15.47 -0.46 0.99
CA TYR A 23 16.16 -0.86 -0.25
C TYR A 23 15.30 -0.84 -1.51
N GLY A 24 13.98 -0.72 -1.39
CA GLY A 24 13.03 -0.88 -2.50
C GLY A 24 12.79 -2.33 -2.85
N PHE A 25 11.77 -2.58 -3.67
CA PHE A 25 11.36 -3.93 -4.04
C PHE A 25 12.49 -4.73 -4.72
N GLN A 26 13.15 -4.16 -5.74
CA GLN A 26 14.16 -4.88 -6.53
C GLN A 26 15.36 -5.32 -5.71
N LYS A 27 15.86 -4.45 -4.83
CA LYS A 27 17.06 -4.70 -4.03
C LYS A 27 16.80 -5.41 -2.71
N ALA A 28 15.55 -5.48 -2.26
CA ALA A 28 15.18 -6.15 -1.03
C ALA A 28 15.43 -7.66 -1.13
N SER A 29 15.90 -8.25 -0.03
CA SER A 29 16.27 -9.65 0.04
C SER A 29 15.36 -10.42 0.98
N LEU A 30 14.72 -11.49 0.47
CA LEU A 30 13.92 -12.41 1.30
C LEU A 30 14.78 -13.08 2.38
N HIS A 31 16.05 -13.35 2.10
CA HIS A 31 16.97 -13.91 3.09
C HIS A 31 17.15 -12.96 4.27
N LYS A 32 17.37 -11.68 4.02
CA LYS A 32 17.48 -10.67 5.08
C LYS A 32 16.17 -10.47 5.83
N ILE A 33 15.03 -10.52 5.15
CA ILE A 33 13.71 -10.47 5.79
C ILE A 33 13.55 -11.64 6.75
N ALA A 34 13.86 -12.87 6.32
CA ALA A 34 13.81 -14.06 7.14
C ALA A 34 14.73 -13.95 8.37
N GLU A 35 15.95 -13.48 8.17
CA GLU A 35 16.94 -13.27 9.24
C GLU A 35 16.41 -12.28 10.28
N LYS A 36 15.90 -11.13 9.87
CA LYS A 36 15.31 -10.12 10.77
C LYS A 36 14.08 -10.64 11.51
N ALA A 37 13.26 -11.46 10.86
CA ALA A 37 12.06 -12.04 11.45
C ALA A 37 12.36 -13.25 12.34
N GLY A 38 13.60 -13.75 12.33
CA GLY A 38 13.98 -14.95 13.10
C GLY A 38 13.37 -16.25 12.54
N VAL A 39 13.13 -16.32 11.24
CA VAL A 39 12.54 -17.47 10.54
C VAL A 39 13.42 -17.89 9.36
N THR A 40 13.10 -19.03 8.75
CA THR A 40 13.75 -19.49 7.52
C THR A 40 13.09 -18.83 6.29
N THR A 41 13.80 -18.77 5.17
CA THR A 41 13.21 -18.37 3.88
C THR A 41 12.08 -19.31 3.48
N GLY A 42 12.18 -20.61 3.79
CA GLY A 42 11.11 -21.58 3.57
C GLY A 42 9.82 -21.22 4.31
N ALA A 43 9.93 -20.69 5.53
CA ALA A 43 8.76 -20.24 6.29
C ALA A 43 8.05 -19.06 5.60
N ILE A 44 8.80 -18.16 4.95
CA ILE A 44 8.22 -17.08 4.13
C ILE A 44 7.52 -17.66 2.91
N TYR A 45 8.16 -18.56 2.16
CA TYR A 45 7.58 -19.18 0.97
C TYR A 45 6.34 -20.04 1.26
N THR A 46 6.21 -20.55 2.49
CA THR A 46 4.98 -21.24 2.90
C THR A 46 3.78 -20.30 2.96
N ARG A 47 4.00 -19.02 3.26
CA ARG A 47 2.96 -18.00 3.44
C ARG A 47 2.73 -17.14 2.20
N TYR A 48 3.80 -16.86 1.47
CA TYR A 48 3.79 -15.96 0.30
C TYR A 48 4.48 -16.65 -0.87
N LYS A 49 3.82 -16.67 -2.02
CA LYS A 49 4.31 -17.36 -3.20
C LYS A 49 5.70 -16.92 -3.65
N ASN A 50 5.96 -15.61 -3.56
CA ASN A 50 7.21 -14.98 -3.98
C ASN A 50 7.38 -13.62 -3.30
N LYS A 51 8.48 -12.93 -3.59
CA LYS A 51 8.77 -11.59 -3.06
C LYS A 51 7.67 -10.58 -3.45
N ASP A 52 7.17 -10.65 -4.67
CA ASP A 52 6.10 -9.77 -5.15
C ASP A 52 4.79 -9.97 -4.38
N ALA A 53 4.41 -11.21 -4.10
CA ALA A 53 3.22 -11.50 -3.30
C ALA A 53 3.36 -10.97 -1.86
N LEU A 54 4.54 -11.09 -1.26
CA LEU A 54 4.82 -10.51 0.04
C LEU A 54 4.70 -8.98 0.01
N PHE A 55 5.32 -8.33 -0.97
CA PHE A 55 5.26 -6.88 -1.14
C PHE A 55 3.82 -6.39 -1.34
N ALA A 56 3.07 -7.01 -2.22
CA ALA A 56 1.67 -6.67 -2.47
C ALA A 56 0.80 -6.83 -1.23
N SER A 57 1.05 -7.86 -0.40
CA SER A 57 0.30 -8.08 0.84
C SER A 57 0.47 -6.95 1.86
N LEU A 58 1.63 -6.28 1.88
CA LEU A 58 1.89 -5.14 2.76
C LEU A 58 1.03 -3.92 2.41
N LEU A 59 0.63 -3.80 1.14
CA LEU A 59 -0.14 -2.66 0.63
C LEU A 59 -1.64 -2.91 0.57
N GLN A 60 -2.11 -4.12 0.89
CA GLN A 60 -3.53 -4.45 0.80
C GLN A 60 -4.40 -3.56 1.68
N ASP A 61 -4.06 -3.43 2.95
CA ASP A 61 -4.80 -2.58 3.90
C ASP A 61 -4.76 -1.11 3.47
N PHE A 62 -3.63 -0.67 2.91
CA PHE A 62 -3.48 0.67 2.37
C PHE A 62 -4.44 0.93 1.21
N PHE A 63 -4.57 -0.01 0.27
CA PHE A 63 -5.52 0.12 -0.83
C PHE A 63 -6.98 0.13 -0.36
N GLU A 64 -7.32 -0.69 0.63
CA GLU A 64 -8.65 -0.67 1.25
C GLU A 64 -8.93 0.69 1.91
N THR A 65 -7.95 1.23 2.62
CA THR A 65 -8.03 2.58 3.22
C THR A 65 -8.20 3.65 2.15
N MET A 66 -7.42 3.61 1.07
CA MET A 66 -7.56 4.53 -0.06
C MET A 66 -8.97 4.48 -0.65
N GLN A 67 -9.50 3.28 -0.86
CA GLN A 67 -10.86 3.12 -1.40
C GLN A 67 -11.91 3.78 -0.50
N VAL A 68 -11.82 3.56 0.80
CA VAL A 68 -12.75 4.17 1.78
C VAL A 68 -12.62 5.70 1.76
N LEU A 69 -11.40 6.23 1.75
CA LEU A 69 -11.17 7.68 1.79
C LEU A 69 -11.56 8.39 0.50
N PHE A 70 -11.38 7.76 -0.67
CA PHE A 70 -11.70 8.37 -1.96
C PHE A 70 -13.16 8.20 -2.38
N THR A 71 -13.93 7.32 -1.77
CA THR A 71 -15.36 7.15 -2.10
C THR A 71 -16.15 8.44 -1.94
N PRO A 72 -16.08 9.20 -0.82
CA PRO A 72 -16.76 10.47 -0.70
C PRO A 72 -16.27 11.53 -1.71
N VAL A 73 -14.99 11.50 -2.06
CA VAL A 73 -14.42 12.41 -3.08
C VAL A 73 -15.08 12.17 -4.45
N ALA A 74 -15.21 10.91 -4.84
CA ALA A 74 -15.88 10.55 -6.08
C ALA A 74 -17.34 11.03 -6.10
N GLU A 75 -18.04 10.91 -4.98
CA GLU A 75 -19.41 11.42 -4.83
C GLU A 75 -19.50 12.94 -5.01
N GLU A 76 -18.56 13.69 -4.43
CA GLU A 76 -18.51 15.15 -4.59
C GLU A 76 -18.24 15.55 -6.05
N TYR A 77 -17.36 14.84 -6.76
CA TYR A 77 -17.13 15.08 -8.18
C TYR A 77 -18.37 14.78 -9.04
N GLU A 78 -19.12 13.72 -8.74
CA GLU A 78 -20.36 13.43 -9.46
C GLU A 78 -21.42 14.51 -9.22
N LYS A 79 -21.55 15.01 -7.98
CA LYS A 79 -22.42 16.17 -7.69
C LYS A 79 -21.99 17.41 -8.47
N ALA A 80 -20.69 17.71 -8.51
CA ALA A 80 -20.15 18.86 -9.23
C ALA A 80 -20.43 18.78 -10.74
N LYS A 81 -20.31 17.60 -11.33
CA LYS A 81 -20.67 17.37 -12.75
C LYS A 81 -22.15 17.65 -13.01
N CYS A 82 -23.03 17.22 -12.11
CA CYS A 82 -24.48 17.39 -12.28
C CYS A 82 -24.92 18.84 -12.09
N SER A 83 -24.35 19.55 -11.12
CA SER A 83 -24.74 20.94 -10.79
C SER A 83 -24.10 21.97 -11.71
N ALA A 84 -22.90 21.70 -12.21
CA ALA A 84 -22.05 22.60 -12.97
C ALA A 84 -21.81 23.96 -12.28
N GLN A 85 -21.88 23.99 -10.93
CA GLN A 85 -21.63 25.19 -10.14
C GLN A 85 -20.16 25.22 -9.68
N PRO A 86 -19.49 26.39 -9.78
CA PRO A 86 -18.09 26.53 -9.35
C PRO A 86 -17.87 26.13 -7.89
N GLU A 87 -18.82 26.39 -7.02
CA GLU A 87 -18.74 26.06 -5.59
C GLU A 87 -18.67 24.55 -5.35
N ASP A 88 -19.41 23.77 -6.12
CA ASP A 88 -19.40 22.32 -6.01
C ASP A 88 -18.09 21.72 -6.54
N ILE A 89 -17.52 22.30 -7.58
CA ILE A 89 -16.19 21.93 -8.09
C ILE A 89 -15.12 22.19 -7.02
N LEU A 90 -15.14 23.38 -6.40
CA LEU A 90 -14.20 23.72 -5.32
C LEU A 90 -14.34 22.80 -4.12
N ARG A 91 -15.57 22.39 -3.78
CA ARG A 91 -15.82 21.43 -2.69
C ARG A 91 -15.23 20.07 -3.00
N ALA A 92 -15.36 19.58 -4.21
CA ALA A 92 -14.77 18.31 -4.65
C ALA A 92 -13.24 18.34 -4.58
N ILE A 93 -12.61 19.42 -5.08
CA ILE A 93 -11.17 19.62 -5.02
C ILE A 93 -10.69 19.65 -3.54
N TYR A 94 -11.38 20.40 -2.70
CA TYR A 94 -11.04 20.48 -1.28
C TYR A 94 -11.14 19.10 -0.59
N ALA A 95 -12.17 18.33 -0.89
CA ALA A 95 -12.33 16.98 -0.34
C ALA A 95 -11.17 16.07 -0.76
N GLU A 96 -10.73 16.15 -2.01
CA GLU A 96 -9.59 15.40 -2.51
C GLU A 96 -8.28 15.79 -1.81
N GLU A 97 -8.02 17.08 -1.65
CA GLU A 97 -6.83 17.57 -0.95
C GLU A 97 -6.77 17.08 0.50
N GLN A 98 -7.90 17.02 1.20
CA GLN A 98 -7.98 16.49 2.55
C GLN A 98 -7.60 15.01 2.61
N VAL A 99 -7.99 14.21 1.62
CA VAL A 99 -7.61 12.80 1.54
C VAL A 99 -6.10 12.65 1.32
N TYR A 100 -5.51 13.40 0.40
CA TYR A 100 -4.06 13.37 0.20
C TYR A 100 -3.29 13.77 1.45
N PHE A 101 -3.75 14.81 2.14
CA PHE A 101 -3.13 15.23 3.40
C PHE A 101 -3.18 14.12 4.47
N ARG A 102 -4.32 13.45 4.61
CA ARG A 102 -4.45 12.31 5.55
C ARG A 102 -3.55 11.15 5.17
N LEU A 103 -3.51 10.78 3.90
CA LEU A 103 -2.64 9.70 3.43
C LEU A 103 -1.17 9.99 3.74
N LEU A 104 -0.71 11.21 3.48
CA LEU A 104 0.67 11.59 3.73
C LEU A 104 1.02 11.69 5.22
N THR A 105 0.08 12.05 6.07
CA THR A 105 0.33 12.22 7.52
C THR A 105 0.11 10.94 8.32
N GLU A 106 -0.94 10.17 8.00
CA GLU A 106 -1.33 8.98 8.75
C GLU A 106 -0.76 7.69 8.16
N HIS A 107 -0.47 7.67 6.83
CA HIS A 107 -0.01 6.50 6.08
C HIS A 107 1.27 6.78 5.29
N HIS A 108 2.17 7.57 5.86
CA HIS A 108 3.42 8.01 5.20
C HIS A 108 4.25 6.85 4.66
N ASP A 109 4.45 5.80 5.45
CA ASP A 109 5.29 4.67 5.04
C ASP A 109 4.64 3.86 3.93
N ASP A 110 3.32 3.67 3.96
CA ASP A 110 2.59 3.00 2.88
C ASP A 110 2.67 3.80 1.58
N CYS A 111 2.54 5.12 1.67
CA CYS A 111 2.75 6.00 0.52
C CYS A 111 4.16 5.87 -0.03
N THR A 112 5.17 5.84 0.83
CA THR A 112 6.57 5.67 0.43
C THR A 112 6.79 4.32 -0.25
N LEU A 113 6.26 3.23 0.31
CA LEU A 113 6.34 1.91 -0.32
C LEU A 113 5.74 1.91 -1.71
N PHE A 114 4.52 2.42 -1.85
CA PHE A 114 3.77 2.36 -3.10
C PHE A 114 4.35 3.28 -4.17
N PHE A 115 4.59 4.55 -3.83
CA PHE A 115 5.02 5.55 -4.81
C PHE A 115 6.52 5.56 -5.09
N CYS A 116 7.35 5.19 -4.12
CA CYS A 116 8.80 5.38 -4.22
C CYS A 116 9.60 4.07 -4.20
N ARG A 117 9.00 2.95 -3.83
CA ARG A 117 9.71 1.69 -3.57
C ARG A 117 9.15 0.48 -4.33
N SER A 118 8.19 0.68 -5.23
CA SER A 118 7.49 -0.40 -5.94
C SER A 118 8.13 -0.81 -7.26
N ASP A 119 9.17 -0.15 -7.71
CA ASP A 119 9.84 -0.42 -9.00
C ASP A 119 10.18 -1.90 -9.15
N GLY A 120 9.77 -2.48 -10.27
CA GLY A 120 9.98 -3.89 -10.59
C GLY A 120 8.95 -4.85 -10.00
N SER A 121 8.03 -4.38 -9.17
CA SER A 121 6.93 -5.17 -8.62
C SER A 121 5.66 -5.09 -9.48
N SER A 122 4.68 -5.95 -9.19
CA SER A 122 3.34 -5.82 -9.79
C SER A 122 2.66 -4.51 -9.42
N MET A 123 3.03 -3.90 -8.29
CA MET A 123 2.48 -2.64 -7.81
C MET A 123 2.92 -1.44 -8.65
N GLU A 124 4.07 -1.51 -9.32
CA GLU A 124 4.49 -0.50 -10.32
C GLU A 124 3.47 -0.39 -11.45
N THR A 125 2.95 -1.51 -11.93
CA THR A 125 1.91 -1.52 -12.96
C THR A 125 0.61 -0.89 -12.46
N VAL A 126 0.24 -1.14 -11.21
CA VAL A 126 -0.93 -0.51 -10.58
C VAL A 126 -0.73 1.00 -10.46
N LEU A 127 0.46 1.43 -10.02
CA LEU A 127 0.80 2.85 -9.92
C LEU A 127 0.69 3.56 -11.26
N HIS A 128 1.25 2.99 -12.33
CA HIS A 128 1.18 3.58 -13.67
C HIS A 128 -0.28 3.74 -14.14
N LYS A 129 -1.12 2.73 -13.90
CA LYS A 129 -2.55 2.80 -14.25
C LYS A 129 -3.33 3.88 -13.49
N LEU A 130 -2.91 4.20 -12.28
CA LEU A 130 -3.54 5.27 -11.49
C LEU A 130 -3.10 6.66 -11.96
N MET A 131 -1.93 6.78 -12.57
CA MET A 131 -1.38 8.03 -13.05
C MET A 131 -1.80 8.37 -14.49
N ASP A 132 -2.26 7.39 -15.26
CA ASP A 132 -2.78 7.54 -16.62
C ASP A 132 -4.26 7.99 -16.60
#